data_ebe924f585821490b0a3dab5c1adfb84
#
_entry.id   ebe924f585821490b0a3dab5c1adfb84
#
_cell.length_a   1.000
_cell.length_b   1.000
_cell.length_c   1.000
_cell.angle_alpha   90.00
_cell.angle_beta   90.00
_cell.angle_gamma   90.00
#
_symmetry.space_group_name_H-M   'P 1'
#
loop_
_entity.id
_entity.type
_entity.pdbx_description
1 polymer ?
#
loop_
_entity_poly.entity_id
_entity_poly.type
_entity_poly.pdbx_seq_one_letter_code
_entity_poly.pdbx_strand_id
1 'polypeptide(L)'
;MVDLQYVELVDACVSQDVLQKFDCGHPDFNNFLADDAIECSNNGEGVTYILVDKDEYVNKKISAIFAFATIQSTSLQYYDIKNEIRMYSISGVEIRYFAIAKRFHKQTAYLIDENKYYSTIFFEYLLADLYEMSTKTIGFKAIFLRANENGKKLYRRKKFIDATEYIIPYEEDDPLGKCIPMCLMIQDDIYNIFGIDE
;
A
#
# COMPACT_ATOMS: atom_id res chain seq x y z
N MET A 1 5.79 -16.90 17.53
CA MET A 1 5.91 -15.57 16.90
C MET A 1 5.15 -15.70 15.60
N VAL A 2 4.18 -14.85 15.33
CA VAL A 2 3.43 -14.91 14.05
C VAL A 2 4.35 -14.36 12.98
N ASP A 3 4.73 -15.19 12.01
CA ASP A 3 5.51 -14.77 10.84
C ASP A 3 4.53 -14.33 9.75
N LEU A 4 4.55 -13.05 9.40
CA LEU A 4 3.61 -12.45 8.47
C LEU A 4 4.27 -12.17 7.13
N GLN A 5 3.53 -12.38 6.04
CA GLN A 5 3.97 -12.03 4.70
C GLN A 5 2.82 -11.51 3.84
N TYR A 6 3.13 -10.63 2.90
CA TYR A 6 2.24 -10.30 1.81
C TYR A 6 2.29 -11.38 0.73
N VAL A 7 1.13 -11.76 0.25
CA VAL A 7 0.96 -12.72 -0.85
C VAL A 7 -0.07 -12.18 -1.83
N GLU A 8 0.07 -12.50 -3.10
CA GLU A 8 -0.93 -12.11 -4.10
C GLU A 8 -2.26 -12.80 -3.81
N LEU A 9 -3.34 -12.03 -3.80
CA LEU A 9 -4.68 -12.55 -3.50
C LEU A 9 -5.09 -13.66 -4.45
N VAL A 10 -4.80 -13.50 -5.74
CA VAL A 10 -5.16 -14.48 -6.78
C VAL A 10 -4.50 -15.84 -6.53
N ASP A 11 -3.25 -15.84 -6.07
CA ASP A 11 -2.46 -17.06 -5.81
C ASP A 11 -2.71 -17.65 -4.43
N ALA A 12 -3.27 -16.86 -3.51
CA ALA A 12 -3.39 -17.24 -2.11
C ALA A 12 -4.45 -18.32 -1.83
N CYS A 13 -5.31 -18.64 -2.80
CA CYS A 13 -6.39 -19.63 -2.63
C CYS A 13 -7.27 -19.38 -1.39
N VAL A 14 -7.56 -18.11 -1.11
CA VAL A 14 -8.41 -17.71 0.03
C VAL A 14 -9.87 -18.00 -0.27
N SER A 15 -10.59 -18.53 0.73
CA SER A 15 -12.03 -18.74 0.58
C SER A 15 -12.80 -17.43 0.63
N GLN A 16 -13.93 -17.38 -0.09
CA GLN A 16 -14.83 -16.22 -0.09
C GLN A 16 -15.30 -15.83 1.32
N ASP A 17 -15.49 -16.82 2.19
CA ASP A 17 -15.88 -16.62 3.59
C ASP A 17 -14.81 -15.82 4.38
N VAL A 18 -13.53 -16.03 4.10
CA VAL A 18 -12.44 -15.29 4.76
C VAL A 18 -12.37 -13.85 4.22
N LEU A 19 -12.59 -13.64 2.91
CA LEU A 19 -12.64 -12.31 2.32
C LEU A 19 -13.79 -11.49 2.91
N GLN A 20 -14.98 -12.08 3.00
CA GLN A 20 -16.18 -11.44 3.56
C GLN A 20 -16.07 -11.13 5.07
N LYS A 21 -15.25 -11.88 5.80
CA LYS A 21 -14.99 -11.62 7.23
C LYS A 21 -13.98 -10.50 7.49
N PHE A 22 -13.29 -10.04 6.47
CA PHE A 22 -12.37 -8.91 6.64
C PHE A 22 -13.14 -7.63 6.95
N ASP A 23 -12.78 -6.97 8.04
CA ASP A 23 -13.37 -5.70 8.45
C ASP A 23 -12.25 -4.70 8.81
N CYS A 24 -12.08 -3.68 7.99
CA CYS A 24 -11.20 -2.55 8.28
C CYS A 24 -11.96 -1.34 8.85
N GLY A 25 -13.28 -1.45 9.07
CA GLY A 25 -14.12 -0.35 9.52
C GLY A 25 -14.56 0.62 8.42
N HIS A 26 -14.28 0.33 7.14
CA HIS A 26 -14.73 1.11 5.99
C HIS A 26 -15.41 0.18 4.97
N PRO A 27 -16.73 0.31 4.77
CA PRO A 27 -17.49 -0.62 3.95
C PRO A 27 -16.96 -0.74 2.51
N ASP A 28 -16.59 0.37 1.86
CA ASP A 28 -16.13 0.36 0.47
C ASP A 28 -14.85 -0.47 0.30
N PHE A 29 -13.92 -0.40 1.27
CA PHE A 29 -12.70 -1.22 1.25
C PHE A 29 -13.00 -2.69 1.52
N ASN A 30 -13.95 -2.98 2.43
CA ASN A 30 -14.36 -4.36 2.71
C ASN A 30 -15.01 -4.98 1.48
N ASN A 31 -15.94 -4.26 0.85
CA ASN A 31 -16.63 -4.71 -0.37
C ASN A 31 -15.63 -4.90 -1.52
N PHE A 32 -14.73 -3.94 -1.74
CA PHE A 32 -13.69 -4.07 -2.76
C PHE A 32 -12.89 -5.37 -2.59
N LEU A 33 -12.40 -5.65 -1.37
CA LEU A 33 -11.62 -6.87 -1.14
C LEU A 33 -12.45 -8.14 -1.39
N ALA A 34 -13.71 -8.13 -0.96
CA ALA A 34 -14.58 -9.31 -1.04
C ALA A 34 -15.08 -9.58 -2.47
N ASP A 35 -15.39 -8.55 -3.23
CA ASP A 35 -16.18 -8.68 -4.46
C ASP A 35 -15.39 -8.30 -5.72
N ASP A 36 -14.51 -7.28 -5.64
CA ASP A 36 -13.92 -6.67 -6.85
C ASP A 36 -12.41 -6.96 -7.01
N ALA A 37 -11.68 -7.22 -5.92
CA ALA A 37 -10.21 -7.26 -5.93
C ALA A 37 -9.61 -8.31 -6.87
N ILE A 38 -10.25 -9.47 -6.99
CA ILE A 38 -9.80 -10.54 -7.88
C ILE A 38 -10.06 -10.15 -9.34
N GLU A 39 -11.23 -9.59 -9.64
CA GLU A 39 -11.57 -9.14 -11.00
C GLU A 39 -10.65 -7.97 -11.42
N CYS A 40 -10.40 -7.01 -10.54
CA CYS A 40 -9.46 -5.91 -10.76
C CYS A 40 -8.06 -6.44 -11.15
N SER A 41 -7.57 -7.47 -10.44
CA SER A 41 -6.29 -8.11 -10.78
C SER A 41 -6.32 -8.83 -12.13
N ASN A 42 -7.38 -9.57 -12.44
CA ASN A 42 -7.53 -10.28 -13.71
C ASN A 42 -7.63 -9.33 -14.92
N ASN A 43 -8.19 -8.14 -14.72
CA ASN A 43 -8.32 -7.11 -15.74
C ASN A 43 -7.03 -6.28 -15.91
N GLY A 44 -6.02 -6.47 -15.06
CA GLY A 44 -4.78 -5.69 -15.08
C GLY A 44 -4.94 -4.25 -14.55
N GLU A 45 -6.01 -3.97 -13.81
CA GLU A 45 -6.28 -2.66 -13.23
C GLU A 45 -5.52 -2.41 -11.92
N GLY A 46 -4.99 -3.48 -11.33
CA GLY A 46 -4.17 -3.45 -10.13
C GLY A 46 -4.00 -4.84 -9.54
N VAL A 47 -2.95 -5.06 -8.79
CA VAL A 47 -2.68 -6.34 -8.12
C VAL A 47 -2.93 -6.16 -6.62
N THR A 48 -3.77 -7.04 -6.06
CA THR A 48 -4.08 -7.01 -4.64
C THR A 48 -3.24 -8.04 -3.88
N TYR A 49 -2.54 -7.55 -2.86
CA TYR A 49 -1.77 -8.33 -1.91
C TYR A 49 -2.49 -8.36 -0.56
N ILE A 50 -2.51 -9.52 0.07
CA ILE A 50 -3.06 -9.70 1.43
C ILE A 50 -1.94 -10.08 2.39
N LEU A 51 -1.96 -9.49 3.58
CA LEU A 51 -1.05 -9.84 4.67
C LEU A 51 -1.67 -10.96 5.50
N VAL A 52 -0.99 -12.08 5.56
CA VAL A 52 -1.46 -13.31 6.21
C VAL A 52 -0.37 -13.95 7.05
N ASP A 53 -0.73 -14.91 7.87
CA ASP A 53 0.21 -15.80 8.54
C ASP A 53 0.88 -16.71 7.50
N LYS A 54 2.20 -16.74 7.53
CA LYS A 54 3.01 -17.48 6.57
C LYS A 54 2.79 -18.99 6.67
N ASP A 55 2.65 -19.53 7.87
CA ASP A 55 2.41 -20.95 8.06
C ASP A 55 1.03 -21.34 7.54
N GLU A 56 0.01 -20.49 7.76
CA GLU A 56 -1.33 -20.70 7.19
C GLU A 56 -1.31 -20.67 5.66
N TYR A 57 -0.56 -19.74 5.06
CA TYR A 57 -0.41 -19.66 3.61
C TYR A 57 0.26 -20.90 3.03
N VAL A 58 1.41 -21.31 3.59
CA VAL A 58 2.14 -22.51 3.13
C VAL A 58 1.27 -23.77 3.24
N ASN A 59 0.47 -23.88 4.29
CA ASN A 59 -0.45 -25.00 4.50
C ASN A 59 -1.79 -24.85 3.76
N LYS A 60 -2.00 -23.79 2.98
CA LYS A 60 -3.25 -23.46 2.25
C LYS A 60 -4.49 -23.43 3.16
N LYS A 61 -4.33 -22.88 4.37
CA LYS A 61 -5.36 -22.81 5.40
C LYS A 61 -5.49 -21.41 5.98
N ILE A 62 -5.46 -20.39 5.12
CA ILE A 62 -5.61 -19.00 5.53
C ILE A 62 -6.95 -18.84 6.24
N SER A 63 -6.91 -18.46 7.50
CA SER A 63 -8.08 -18.28 8.36
C SER A 63 -8.45 -16.80 8.56
N ALA A 64 -7.48 -15.89 8.37
CA ALA A 64 -7.68 -14.47 8.58
C ALA A 64 -6.73 -13.62 7.74
N ILE A 65 -7.22 -12.46 7.30
CA ILE A 65 -6.44 -11.40 6.66
C ILE A 65 -6.14 -10.32 7.70
N PHE A 66 -4.88 -9.90 7.79
CA PHE A 66 -4.41 -8.87 8.72
C PHE A 66 -4.48 -7.47 8.10
N ALA A 67 -4.12 -7.39 6.83
CA ALA A 67 -4.18 -6.17 6.02
C ALA A 67 -4.28 -6.55 4.54
N PHE A 68 -4.66 -5.59 3.70
CA PHE A 68 -4.48 -5.73 2.26
C PHE A 68 -3.98 -4.43 1.64
N ALA A 69 -3.34 -4.56 0.49
CA ALA A 69 -2.94 -3.44 -0.35
C ALA A 69 -3.20 -3.78 -1.82
N THR A 70 -3.73 -2.81 -2.57
CA THR A 70 -3.83 -2.92 -4.03
C THR A 70 -2.87 -1.93 -4.64
N ILE A 71 -2.01 -2.42 -5.51
CA ILE A 71 -1.02 -1.61 -6.23
C ILE A 71 -1.30 -1.61 -7.72
N GLN A 72 -1.01 -0.50 -8.37
CA GLN A 72 -1.11 -0.35 -9.82
C GLN A 72 0.09 0.43 -10.36
N SER A 73 0.39 0.23 -11.64
CA SER A 73 1.42 1.03 -12.30
C SER A 73 0.94 2.47 -12.49
N THR A 74 1.84 3.43 -12.30
CA THR A 74 1.55 4.85 -12.50
C THR A 74 2.78 5.61 -12.97
N SER A 75 2.58 6.87 -13.31
CA SER A 75 3.68 7.80 -13.58
C SER A 75 3.35 9.19 -13.08
N LEU A 76 4.32 9.84 -12.43
CA LEU A 76 4.23 11.24 -12.10
C LEU A 76 4.68 12.06 -13.30
N GLN A 77 3.85 12.98 -13.75
CA GLN A 77 4.19 13.94 -14.79
C GLN A 77 4.34 15.32 -14.13
N TYR A 78 5.46 15.97 -14.36
CA TYR A 78 5.68 17.34 -13.87
C TYR A 78 6.29 18.23 -14.93
N TYR A 79 5.97 19.53 -14.84
CA TYR A 79 6.50 20.55 -15.71
C TYR A 79 7.68 21.24 -15.02
N ASP A 80 8.83 21.28 -15.68
CA ASP A 80 9.91 22.16 -15.25
C ASP A 80 9.66 23.57 -15.78
N ILE A 81 9.13 24.43 -14.90
CA ILE A 81 8.78 25.83 -15.22
C ILE A 81 10.02 26.65 -15.59
N LYS A 82 11.21 26.23 -15.17
CA LYS A 82 12.46 26.98 -15.42
C LYS A 82 13.04 26.78 -16.81
N ASN A 83 12.69 25.69 -17.49
CA ASN A 83 13.31 25.28 -18.75
C ASN A 83 12.33 25.18 -19.93
N GLU A 84 11.28 25.99 -19.96
CA GLU A 84 10.32 26.02 -21.06
C GLU A 84 9.80 24.63 -21.49
N ILE A 85 8.78 24.15 -20.77
CA ILE A 85 7.84 23.13 -21.28
C ILE A 85 8.50 21.79 -21.68
N ARG A 86 9.20 21.13 -20.77
CA ARG A 86 9.44 19.70 -20.90
C ARG A 86 8.64 18.96 -19.82
N MET A 87 7.76 18.09 -20.28
CA MET A 87 7.07 17.15 -19.42
C MET A 87 8.04 16.03 -19.05
N TYR A 88 8.36 15.90 -17.77
CA TYR A 88 9.13 14.76 -17.26
C TYR A 88 8.14 13.74 -16.68
N SER A 89 8.45 12.47 -16.89
CA SER A 89 7.69 11.36 -16.30
C SER A 89 8.60 10.54 -15.39
N ILE A 90 8.16 10.33 -14.16
CA ILE A 90 8.82 9.44 -13.22
C ILE A 90 7.97 8.18 -13.12
N SER A 91 8.55 7.02 -13.44
CA SER A 91 7.88 5.74 -13.29
C SER A 91 7.61 5.42 -11.82
N GLY A 92 6.45 4.91 -11.51
CA GLY A 92 6.07 4.60 -10.15
C GLY A 92 5.00 3.54 -10.04
N VAL A 93 4.72 3.16 -8.81
CA VAL A 93 3.54 2.38 -8.44
C VAL A 93 2.67 3.20 -7.51
N GLU A 94 1.36 3.08 -7.63
CA GLU A 94 0.40 3.67 -6.72
C GLU A 94 -0.16 2.61 -5.79
N ILE A 95 -0.08 2.86 -4.50
CA ILE A 95 -0.85 2.12 -3.49
C ILE A 95 -2.27 2.70 -3.52
N ARG A 96 -3.14 2.09 -4.32
CA ARG A 96 -4.52 2.54 -4.48
C ARG A 96 -5.35 2.31 -3.23
N TYR A 97 -5.19 1.14 -2.62
CA TYR A 97 -5.81 0.77 -1.35
C TYR A 97 -4.75 0.27 -0.39
N PHE A 98 -4.86 0.68 0.87
CA PHE A 98 -4.15 0.10 1.99
C PHE A 98 -5.08 0.10 3.19
N ALA A 99 -5.47 -1.10 3.62
CA ALA A 99 -6.40 -1.28 4.72
C ALA A 99 -5.90 -2.33 5.71
N ILE A 100 -6.17 -2.09 6.98
CA ILE A 100 -5.73 -2.93 8.10
C ILE A 100 -6.98 -3.38 8.84
N ALA A 101 -7.04 -4.64 9.20
CA ALA A 101 -8.17 -5.18 9.97
C ALA A 101 -8.37 -4.38 11.26
N LYS A 102 -9.62 -4.00 11.54
CA LYS A 102 -10.04 -3.11 12.61
C LYS A 102 -9.52 -3.51 13.99
N ARG A 103 -9.36 -4.82 14.22
CA ARG A 103 -8.79 -5.36 15.45
C ARG A 103 -7.37 -4.90 15.75
N PHE A 104 -6.64 -4.38 14.74
CA PHE A 104 -5.27 -3.86 14.89
C PHE A 104 -5.19 -2.33 14.92
N HIS A 105 -6.33 -1.63 14.80
CA HIS A 105 -6.34 -0.18 14.81
C HIS A 105 -5.87 0.35 16.18
N LYS A 106 -4.93 1.28 16.14
CA LYS A 106 -4.37 1.95 17.33
C LYS A 106 -3.78 0.98 18.36
N GLN A 107 -3.44 -0.25 17.96
CA GLN A 107 -2.82 -1.24 18.83
C GLN A 107 -1.31 -1.28 18.60
N THR A 108 -0.57 -1.38 19.70
CA THR A 108 0.87 -1.62 19.70
C THR A 108 1.14 -3.07 19.33
N ALA A 109 2.16 -3.31 18.51
CA ALA A 109 2.49 -4.63 18.00
C ALA A 109 3.41 -5.40 18.96
N TYR A 110 2.99 -5.60 20.21
CA TYR A 110 3.81 -6.22 21.27
C TYR A 110 4.48 -7.53 20.90
N LEU A 111 3.87 -8.29 19.98
CA LEU A 111 4.44 -9.58 19.55
C LEU A 111 5.57 -9.46 18.53
N ILE A 112 5.72 -8.28 17.91
CA ILE A 112 6.69 -8.03 16.84
C ILE A 112 7.68 -6.93 17.29
N ASP A 113 7.16 -5.77 17.67
CA ASP A 113 7.92 -4.61 18.15
C ASP A 113 7.04 -3.79 19.11
N GLU A 114 7.38 -3.78 20.40
CA GLU A 114 6.60 -3.11 21.44
C GLU A 114 6.56 -1.57 21.30
N ASN A 115 7.46 -1.00 20.50
CA ASN A 115 7.53 0.44 20.28
C ASN A 115 6.76 0.91 19.06
N LYS A 116 6.20 -0.01 18.27
CA LYS A 116 5.49 0.29 17.03
C LYS A 116 4.03 -0.15 17.07
N TYR A 117 3.19 0.59 16.34
CA TYR A 117 1.82 0.16 16.06
C TYR A 117 1.80 -0.88 14.94
N TYR A 118 0.82 -1.78 14.95
CA TYR A 118 0.60 -2.73 13.84
C TYR A 118 0.49 -2.04 12.48
N SER A 119 -0.18 -0.88 12.41
CA SER A 119 -0.28 -0.10 11.18
C SER A 119 1.08 0.32 10.61
N THR A 120 2.03 0.62 11.48
CA THR A 120 3.40 0.98 11.06
C THR A 120 4.12 -0.24 10.52
N ILE A 121 4.07 -1.37 11.22
CA ILE A 121 4.75 -2.60 10.84
C ILE A 121 4.17 -3.16 9.53
N PHE A 122 2.85 -3.22 9.41
CA PHE A 122 2.21 -3.76 8.20
C PHE A 122 2.52 -2.90 6.97
N PHE A 123 2.61 -1.58 7.15
CA PHE A 123 3.02 -0.70 6.07
C PHE A 123 4.52 -0.81 5.76
N GLU A 124 5.39 -1.02 6.75
CA GLU A 124 6.81 -1.28 6.55
C GLU A 124 7.05 -2.57 5.73
N TYR A 125 6.29 -3.62 6.00
CA TYR A 125 6.37 -4.86 5.20
C TYR A 125 5.98 -4.60 3.74
N LEU A 126 4.88 -3.87 3.50
CA LEU A 126 4.48 -3.50 2.14
C LEU A 126 5.57 -2.68 1.43
N LEU A 127 6.17 -1.71 2.12
CA LEU A 127 7.25 -0.90 1.53
C LEU A 127 8.50 -1.74 1.21
N ALA A 128 8.83 -2.74 2.04
CA ALA A 128 9.93 -3.65 1.79
C ALA A 128 9.69 -4.48 0.52
N ASP A 129 8.49 -5.03 0.37
CA ASP A 129 8.11 -5.80 -0.81
C ASP A 129 8.11 -4.94 -2.08
N LEU A 130 7.59 -3.70 -2.00
CA LEU A 130 7.63 -2.75 -3.12
C LEU A 130 9.07 -2.38 -3.49
N TYR A 131 9.94 -2.21 -2.52
CA TYR A 131 11.35 -1.97 -2.80
C TYR A 131 12.00 -3.17 -3.49
N GLU A 132 11.76 -4.36 -3.00
CA GLU A 132 12.26 -5.57 -3.63
C GLU A 132 11.72 -5.71 -5.06
N MET A 133 10.45 -5.44 -5.28
CA MET A 133 9.83 -5.41 -6.60
C MET A 133 10.51 -4.39 -7.52
N SER A 134 10.82 -3.19 -7.02
CA SER A 134 11.47 -2.13 -7.81
C SER A 134 12.87 -2.49 -8.29
N THR A 135 13.58 -3.33 -7.54
CA THR A 135 14.98 -3.70 -7.81
C THR A 135 15.10 -5.04 -8.52
N LYS A 136 14.14 -5.95 -8.35
CA LYS A 136 14.26 -7.33 -8.86
C LYS A 136 13.27 -7.69 -9.97
N THR A 137 12.10 -7.04 -10.00
CA THR A 137 11.01 -7.43 -10.89
C THR A 137 10.73 -6.40 -11.97
N ILE A 138 10.44 -5.15 -11.57
CA ILE A 138 10.14 -4.07 -12.49
C ILE A 138 10.68 -2.74 -11.94
N GLY A 139 11.58 -2.08 -12.71
CA GLY A 139 12.18 -0.82 -12.29
C GLY A 139 11.15 0.31 -12.19
N PHE A 140 11.00 0.89 -11.01
CA PHE A 140 10.28 2.15 -10.78
C PHE A 140 11.00 2.97 -9.70
N LYS A 141 10.77 4.28 -9.72
CA LYS A 141 11.51 5.23 -8.89
C LYS A 141 10.70 5.82 -7.75
N ALA A 142 9.38 5.71 -7.82
CA ALA A 142 8.50 6.35 -6.85
C ALA A 142 7.34 5.46 -6.43
N ILE A 143 6.91 5.60 -5.17
CA ILE A 143 5.68 5.03 -4.64
C ILE A 143 4.72 6.20 -4.41
N PHE A 144 3.51 6.08 -4.95
CA PHE A 144 2.44 7.05 -4.78
C PHE A 144 1.33 6.47 -3.92
N LEU A 145 0.59 7.34 -3.26
CA LEU A 145 -0.66 7.00 -2.58
C LEU A 145 -1.50 8.26 -2.40
N ARG A 146 -2.77 8.07 -2.02
CA ARG A 146 -3.66 9.14 -1.63
C ARG A 146 -4.03 9.00 -0.16
N ALA A 147 -3.54 9.95 0.63
CA ALA A 147 -3.68 9.93 2.08
C ALA A 147 -5.00 10.58 2.51
N ASN A 148 -5.81 9.83 3.23
CA ASN A 148 -6.85 10.41 4.04
C ASN A 148 -6.25 11.02 5.33
N GLU A 149 -7.03 11.77 6.09
CA GLU A 149 -6.57 12.42 7.33
C GLU A 149 -6.00 11.44 8.37
N ASN A 150 -6.53 10.22 8.44
CA ASN A 150 -6.07 9.20 9.38
C ASN A 150 -4.71 8.60 8.97
N GLY A 151 -4.48 8.40 7.67
CA GLY A 151 -3.24 7.82 7.14
C GLY A 151 -2.08 8.80 7.04
N LYS A 152 -2.37 10.11 6.88
CA LYS A 152 -1.38 11.15 6.63
C LYS A 152 -0.18 11.15 7.61
N LYS A 153 -0.44 10.92 8.90
CA LYS A 153 0.62 10.87 9.90
C LYS A 153 1.55 9.66 9.72
N LEU A 154 1.00 8.51 9.36
CA LEU A 154 1.76 7.30 9.08
C LEU A 154 2.69 7.54 7.87
N TYR A 155 2.14 8.02 6.78
CA TYR A 155 2.89 8.22 5.54
C TYR A 155 3.98 9.28 5.67
N ARG A 156 3.72 10.40 6.36
CA ARG A 156 4.75 11.41 6.65
C ARG A 156 5.90 10.86 7.49
N ARG A 157 5.63 9.99 8.47
CA ARG A 157 6.69 9.31 9.24
C ARG A 157 7.54 8.40 8.35
N LYS A 158 6.99 7.89 7.27
CA LYS A 158 7.68 7.09 6.26
C LYS A 158 8.23 7.92 5.10
N LYS A 159 8.42 9.23 5.33
CA LYS A 159 9.05 10.17 4.39
C LYS A 159 8.27 10.44 3.11
N PHE A 160 7.00 10.05 3.04
CA PHE A 160 6.15 10.51 1.96
C PHE A 160 5.96 12.03 2.04
N ILE A 161 6.18 12.71 0.93
CA ILE A 161 5.97 14.15 0.78
C ILE A 161 4.65 14.42 0.07
N ASP A 162 4.09 15.60 0.29
CA ASP A 162 2.90 16.09 -0.42
C ASP A 162 3.22 16.28 -1.90
N ALA A 163 2.42 15.69 -2.77
CA ALA A 163 2.60 15.72 -4.21
C ALA A 163 1.45 16.44 -4.94
N THR A 164 0.65 17.23 -4.23
CA THR A 164 -0.53 17.93 -4.76
C THR A 164 -0.19 18.83 -5.95
N GLU A 165 1.00 19.45 -5.96
CA GLU A 165 1.43 20.32 -7.06
C GLU A 165 1.81 19.55 -8.34
N TYR A 166 2.00 18.23 -8.25
CA TYR A 166 2.55 17.40 -9.33
C TYR A 166 1.58 16.36 -9.86
N ILE A 167 0.45 16.15 -9.20
CA ILE A 167 -0.53 15.13 -9.56
C ILE A 167 -1.85 15.82 -9.91
N ILE A 168 -2.38 15.50 -11.09
CA ILE A 168 -3.70 15.98 -11.47
C ILE A 168 -4.72 15.47 -10.44
N PRO A 169 -5.50 16.37 -9.81
CA PRO A 169 -6.55 15.97 -8.88
C PRO A 169 -7.56 15.08 -9.61
N TYR A 170 -8.14 14.11 -8.90
CA TYR A 170 -9.34 13.46 -9.39
C TYR A 170 -10.49 14.48 -9.47
N GLU A 171 -11.51 14.15 -10.26
CA GLU A 171 -12.74 14.95 -10.30
C GLU A 171 -13.34 15.09 -8.89
N GLU A 172 -13.99 16.21 -8.60
CA GLU A 172 -14.50 16.54 -7.26
C GLU A 172 -15.44 15.46 -6.68
N ASP A 173 -16.13 14.73 -7.55
CA ASP A 173 -17.05 13.64 -7.20
C ASP A 173 -16.37 12.31 -6.87
N ASP A 174 -15.06 12.15 -7.15
CA ASP A 174 -14.34 10.95 -6.78
C ASP A 174 -14.12 10.91 -5.26
N PRO A 175 -14.47 9.82 -4.55
CA PRO A 175 -14.19 9.65 -3.12
C PRO A 175 -12.72 9.88 -2.76
N LEU A 176 -11.80 9.60 -3.69
CA LEU A 176 -10.36 9.85 -3.55
C LEU A 176 -9.98 11.33 -3.77
N GLY A 177 -10.85 12.14 -4.36
CA GLY A 177 -10.62 13.57 -4.60
C GLY A 177 -10.39 14.39 -3.33
N LYS A 178 -10.87 13.90 -2.17
CA LYS A 178 -10.64 14.51 -0.85
C LYS A 178 -9.33 14.06 -0.18
N CYS A 179 -8.64 13.09 -0.78
CA CYS A 179 -7.38 12.57 -0.27
C CYS A 179 -6.20 13.40 -0.80
N ILE A 180 -5.17 13.55 0.02
CA ILE A 180 -3.95 14.27 -0.35
C ILE A 180 -3.02 13.31 -1.10
N PRO A 181 -2.64 13.61 -2.35
CA PRO A 181 -1.65 12.84 -3.06
C PRO A 181 -0.29 12.98 -2.38
N MET A 182 0.38 11.87 -2.15
CA MET A 182 1.71 11.83 -1.55
C MET A 182 2.62 10.89 -2.34
N CYS A 183 3.92 11.19 -2.36
CA CYS A 183 4.91 10.34 -3.00
C CYS A 183 6.14 10.10 -2.13
N LEU A 184 6.80 8.98 -2.38
CA LEU A 184 8.07 8.58 -1.82
C LEU A 184 9.03 8.21 -2.96
N MET A 185 10.20 8.84 -3.01
CA MET A 185 11.27 8.46 -3.94
C MET A 185 12.08 7.32 -3.34
N ILE A 186 12.12 6.17 -4.02
CA ILE A 186 12.74 4.95 -3.47
C ILE A 186 14.26 5.06 -3.34
N GLN A 187 14.92 5.78 -4.23
CA GLN A 187 16.39 5.76 -4.32
C GLN A 187 17.11 6.59 -3.25
N ASP A 188 16.44 7.61 -2.69
CA ASP A 188 17.13 8.58 -1.84
C ASP A 188 16.95 8.31 -0.34
N ASP A 189 15.97 7.50 0.09
CA ASP A 189 15.57 7.46 1.49
C ASP A 189 15.35 6.06 2.10
N ILE A 190 15.73 4.99 1.40
CA ILE A 190 15.35 3.65 1.87
C ILE A 190 15.95 3.28 3.23
N TYR A 191 17.18 3.70 3.49
CA TYR A 191 17.84 3.47 4.79
C TYR A 191 17.13 4.22 5.92
N ASN A 192 16.64 5.43 5.63
CA ASN A 192 15.89 6.24 6.58
C ASN A 192 14.47 5.71 6.85
N ILE A 193 13.86 5.00 5.87
CA ILE A 193 12.51 4.44 6.02
C ILE A 193 12.50 3.32 7.07
N PHE A 194 13.54 2.50 7.10
CA PHE A 194 13.64 1.35 7.99
C PHE A 194 14.37 1.65 9.30
N GLY A 195 14.93 2.88 9.47
CA GLY A 195 15.66 3.24 10.67
C GLY A 195 16.99 2.51 10.80
N ILE A 196 17.60 2.16 9.67
CA ILE A 196 18.94 1.61 9.62
C ILE A 196 19.87 2.82 9.53
N ASP A 197 20.34 3.30 10.68
CA ASP A 197 21.46 4.24 10.74
C ASP A 197 22.71 3.57 10.18
N GLU A 198 23.49 4.28 9.35
CA GLU A 198 24.79 3.82 8.86
C GLU A 198 25.78 3.55 9.98
#